data_d1c3ee40ef3b09e6723cfbc811388ac7
#
_entry.id   d1c3ee40ef3b09e6723cfbc811388ac7
#
_cell.length_a   1.000
_cell.length_b   1.000
_cell.length_c   1.000
_cell.angle_alpha   90.00
_cell.angle_beta   90.00
_cell.angle_gamma   90.00
#
_symmetry.space_group_name_H-M   'P 1'
#
loop_
_entity.id
_entity.type
_entity.pdbx_description
1 polymer ?
#
loop_
_entity_poly.entity_id
_entity_poly.type
_entity_poly.pdbx_seq_one_letter_code
_entity_poly.pdbx_strand_id
1 'polypeptide(L)'
;EDAAGVAALPRALPVKFEGERILLAGRAVHDAIRQEAIGNAASKIAALPPVRTALVELQHSFRQPPGLVADGRDMGTVIFPDAALKVFLTASVEARAERRYKQLIEKGFPANMSALLQDLKDRDARDSERAVAPLKPAEGAHLLDTSTLTIEQSVAQVLDWWNHQTGASG
;
A
#
# COMPACT_ATOMS: atom_id res chain seq x y z
N GLU A 1 0.25 22.09 13.12
CA GLU A 1 -0.39 20.85 12.65
C GLU A 1 -0.65 19.95 13.86
N ASP A 2 -1.92 19.63 14.11
CA ASP A 2 -2.35 18.87 15.30
C ASP A 2 -2.12 17.35 15.10
N ALA A 3 -0.89 16.90 15.33
CA ALA A 3 -0.53 15.49 15.26
C ALA A 3 -1.30 14.63 16.28
N ALA A 4 -1.66 15.19 17.43
CA ALA A 4 -2.41 14.48 18.47
C ALA A 4 -3.88 14.29 18.07
N GLY A 5 -4.52 15.32 17.52
CA GLY A 5 -5.88 15.21 16.97
C GLY A 5 -5.96 14.23 15.81
N VAL A 6 -4.99 14.24 14.91
CA VAL A 6 -4.90 13.26 13.80
C VAL A 6 -4.68 11.85 14.34
N ALA A 7 -3.89 11.65 15.40
CA ALA A 7 -3.64 10.34 16.00
C ALA A 7 -4.83 9.77 16.78
N ALA A 8 -5.78 10.60 17.20
CA ALA A 8 -7.00 10.13 17.87
C ALA A 8 -8.02 9.51 16.89
N LEU A 9 -8.01 9.92 15.62
CA LEU A 9 -8.96 9.46 14.60
C LEU A 9 -8.88 7.96 14.31
N PRO A 10 -7.68 7.32 14.15
CA PRO A 10 -7.59 5.94 13.72
C PRO A 10 -8.22 4.92 14.67
N ARG A 11 -8.26 5.20 15.97
CA ARG A 11 -8.81 4.26 16.98
C ARG A 11 -10.32 4.03 16.84
N ALA A 12 -11.03 4.91 16.16
CA ALA A 12 -12.46 4.86 15.98
C ALA A 12 -12.90 4.84 14.51
N LEU A 13 -11.96 4.61 13.58
CA LEU A 13 -12.28 4.60 12.15
C LEU A 13 -13.14 3.37 11.79
N PRO A 14 -14.43 3.55 11.48
CA PRO A 14 -15.30 2.45 11.06
C PRO A 14 -15.04 2.11 9.59
N VAL A 15 -13.89 1.49 9.33
CA VAL A 15 -13.51 1.02 7.99
C VAL A 15 -13.98 -0.40 7.79
N LYS A 16 -14.59 -0.68 6.63
CA LYS A 16 -14.95 -2.02 6.17
C LYS A 16 -14.46 -2.24 4.75
N PHE A 17 -14.00 -3.46 4.49
CA PHE A 17 -13.65 -3.94 3.15
C PHE A 17 -14.71 -4.94 2.71
N GLU A 18 -15.36 -4.69 1.57
CA GLU A 18 -16.40 -5.55 0.98
C GLU A 18 -16.06 -5.78 -0.50
N GLY A 19 -15.30 -6.85 -0.78
CA GLY A 19 -14.71 -7.06 -2.10
C GLY A 19 -13.81 -5.88 -2.49
N GLU A 20 -14.09 -5.25 -3.62
CA GLU A 20 -13.33 -4.07 -4.08
C GLU A 20 -13.77 -2.75 -3.42
N ARG A 21 -14.85 -2.77 -2.64
CA ARG A 21 -15.39 -1.56 -2.00
C ARG A 21 -14.72 -1.31 -0.67
N ILE A 22 -14.31 -0.07 -0.45
CA ILE A 22 -13.83 0.43 0.83
C ILE A 22 -14.87 1.40 1.38
N LEU A 23 -15.38 1.09 2.55
CA LEU A 23 -16.39 1.90 3.23
C LEU A 23 -15.77 2.58 4.44
N LEU A 24 -16.02 3.87 4.60
CA LEU A 24 -15.71 4.64 5.81
C LEU A 24 -17.01 5.19 6.38
N ALA A 25 -17.36 4.79 7.60
CA ALA A 25 -18.65 5.14 8.21
C ALA A 25 -19.87 4.86 7.28
N GLY A 26 -19.84 3.73 6.60
CA GLY A 26 -20.88 3.31 5.64
C GLY A 26 -20.85 4.01 4.28
N ARG A 27 -19.96 4.97 4.06
CA ARG A 27 -19.81 5.66 2.77
C ARG A 27 -18.71 5.02 1.94
N ALA A 28 -18.97 4.77 0.66
CA ALA A 28 -17.96 4.28 -0.27
C ALA A 28 -16.89 5.36 -0.53
N VAL A 29 -15.63 5.03 -0.28
CA VAL A 29 -14.49 5.95 -0.42
C VAL A 29 -13.40 5.44 -1.35
N HIS A 30 -13.59 4.27 -1.98
CA HIS A 30 -12.58 3.60 -2.80
C HIS A 30 -12.03 4.44 -3.96
N ASP A 31 -12.84 5.31 -4.58
CA ASP A 31 -12.36 6.22 -5.62
C ASP A 31 -11.70 7.48 -5.04
N ALA A 32 -12.28 8.04 -3.96
CA ALA A 32 -11.75 9.23 -3.33
C ALA A 32 -10.33 9.00 -2.79
N ILE A 33 -10.06 7.87 -2.13
CA ILE A 33 -8.74 7.57 -1.56
C ILE A 33 -7.66 7.31 -2.62
N ARG A 34 -8.05 7.09 -3.88
CA ARG A 34 -7.12 6.90 -5.00
C ARG A 34 -6.67 8.21 -5.64
N GLN A 35 -7.17 9.36 -5.20
CA GLN A 35 -6.72 10.67 -5.68
C GLN A 35 -5.30 10.97 -5.22
N GLU A 36 -4.49 11.61 -6.08
CA GLU A 36 -3.09 11.95 -5.77
C GLU A 36 -2.95 12.80 -4.51
N ALA A 37 -3.84 13.77 -4.32
CA ALA A 37 -3.86 14.62 -3.12
C ALA A 37 -4.00 13.79 -1.84
N ILE A 38 -4.86 12.77 -1.83
CA ILE A 38 -5.05 11.88 -0.68
C ILE A 38 -3.83 10.98 -0.48
N GLY A 39 -3.27 10.43 -1.57
CA GLY A 39 -2.05 9.64 -1.51
C GLY A 39 -0.86 10.41 -0.94
N ASN A 40 -0.69 11.66 -1.37
CA ASN A 40 0.36 12.56 -0.86
C ASN A 40 0.12 12.95 0.61
N ALA A 41 -1.12 13.24 1.01
CA ALA A 41 -1.46 13.50 2.40
C ALA A 41 -1.19 12.27 3.28
N ALA A 42 -1.59 11.08 2.83
CA ALA A 42 -1.33 9.82 3.54
C ALA A 42 0.18 9.58 3.74
N SER A 43 1.01 9.78 2.70
CA SER A 43 2.46 9.65 2.80
C SER A 43 3.07 10.61 3.84
N LYS A 44 2.57 11.85 3.93
CA LYS A 44 3.02 12.85 4.91
C LYS A 44 2.66 12.45 6.35
N ILE A 45 1.40 12.08 6.60
CA ILE A 45 0.96 11.71 7.95
C ILE A 45 1.53 10.35 8.41
N ALA A 46 1.85 9.45 7.46
CA ALA A 46 2.46 8.17 7.76
C ALA A 46 3.87 8.29 8.38
N ALA A 47 4.52 9.44 8.28
CA ALA A 47 5.78 9.72 8.94
C ALA A 47 5.63 10.10 10.42
N LEU A 48 4.41 10.38 10.90
CA LEU A 48 4.13 10.84 12.27
C LEU A 48 4.03 9.64 13.23
N PRO A 49 4.94 9.49 14.24
CA PRO A 49 4.92 8.35 15.15
C PRO A 49 3.60 8.15 15.90
N PRO A 50 2.91 9.19 16.41
CA PRO A 50 1.64 9.00 17.10
C PRO A 50 0.53 8.41 16.19
N VAL A 51 0.50 8.81 14.92
CA VAL A 51 -0.45 8.28 13.93
C VAL A 51 -0.18 6.82 13.64
N ARG A 52 1.10 6.46 13.49
CA ARG A 52 1.52 5.07 13.26
C ARG A 52 1.09 4.17 14.42
N THR A 53 1.41 4.58 15.65
CA THR A 53 1.04 3.81 16.85
C THR A 53 -0.47 3.58 16.92
N ALA A 54 -1.28 4.60 16.63
CA ALA A 54 -2.73 4.50 16.66
C ALA A 54 -3.30 3.57 15.56
N LEU A 55 -2.60 3.45 14.42
CA LEU A 55 -3.02 2.59 13.30
C LEU A 55 -2.64 1.11 13.47
N VAL A 56 -1.61 0.79 14.26
CA VAL A 56 -1.11 -0.59 14.38
C VAL A 56 -2.20 -1.54 14.86
N GLU A 57 -2.92 -1.19 15.93
CA GLU A 57 -4.00 -2.03 16.47
C GLU A 57 -5.10 -2.26 15.44
N LEU A 58 -5.51 -1.21 14.71
CA LEU A 58 -6.49 -1.32 13.65
C LEU A 58 -6.00 -2.23 12.52
N GLN A 59 -4.76 -2.08 12.09
CA GLN A 59 -4.18 -2.91 11.02
C GLN A 59 -4.09 -4.38 11.46
N HIS A 60 -3.67 -4.66 12.69
CA HIS A 60 -3.64 -6.01 13.24
C HIS A 60 -5.04 -6.64 13.33
N SER A 61 -6.08 -5.86 13.62
CA SER A 61 -7.46 -6.36 13.74
C SER A 61 -8.03 -6.93 12.44
N PHE A 62 -7.46 -6.57 11.29
CA PHE A 62 -7.87 -7.12 9.99
C PHE A 62 -7.34 -8.55 9.75
N ARG A 63 -6.34 -9.01 10.51
CA ARG A 63 -5.82 -10.38 10.39
C ARG A 63 -6.75 -11.38 11.08
N GLN A 64 -7.73 -11.87 10.34
CA GLN A 64 -8.72 -12.86 10.75
C GLN A 64 -8.64 -14.10 9.86
N PRO A 65 -9.08 -15.29 10.33
CA PRO A 65 -9.22 -16.46 9.46
C PRO A 65 -10.08 -16.17 8.22
N PRO A 66 -9.73 -16.69 7.05
CA PRO A 66 -8.66 -17.65 6.73
C PRO A 66 -7.26 -17.03 6.61
N GLY A 67 -7.11 -15.72 6.70
CA GLY A 67 -5.85 -14.99 6.60
C GLY A 67 -6.03 -13.56 6.07
N LEU A 68 -4.93 -12.87 5.86
CA LEU A 68 -4.89 -11.50 5.36
C LEU A 68 -3.82 -11.36 4.27
N VAL A 69 -4.20 -10.75 3.16
CA VAL A 69 -3.27 -10.17 2.20
C VAL A 69 -3.25 -8.66 2.46
N ALA A 70 -2.09 -8.13 2.83
CA ALA A 70 -1.93 -6.72 3.15
C ALA A 70 -0.88 -6.07 2.24
N ASP A 71 -1.19 -4.88 1.73
CA ASP A 71 -0.24 -4.10 0.97
C ASP A 71 0.10 -2.77 1.68
N GLY A 72 1.33 -2.31 1.51
CA GLY A 72 1.80 -1.08 2.13
C GLY A 72 3.31 -0.94 2.03
N ARG A 73 3.86 0.09 2.69
CA ARG A 73 5.30 0.39 2.63
C ARG A 73 6.12 -0.36 3.66
N ASP A 74 5.50 -0.80 4.74
CA ASP A 74 6.16 -1.37 5.91
C ASP A 74 5.40 -2.59 6.48
N MET A 75 4.52 -3.19 5.68
CA MET A 75 3.72 -4.34 6.10
C MET A 75 4.59 -5.51 6.56
N GLY A 76 5.59 -5.90 5.79
CA GLY A 76 6.48 -7.02 6.11
C GLY A 76 7.65 -6.65 7.03
N THR A 77 7.94 -5.35 7.24
CA THR A 77 9.05 -4.90 8.10
C THR A 77 8.62 -4.53 9.51
N VAL A 78 7.41 -3.96 9.66
CA VAL A 78 6.94 -3.37 10.93
C VAL A 78 5.60 -3.93 11.37
N ILE A 79 4.60 -3.95 10.48
CA ILE A 79 3.23 -4.29 10.89
C ILE A 79 3.02 -5.79 11.05
N PHE A 80 3.46 -6.59 10.07
CA PHE A 80 3.38 -8.05 10.08
C PHE A 80 4.76 -8.67 9.83
N PRO A 81 5.74 -8.48 10.74
CA PRO A 81 7.09 -9.03 10.57
C PRO A 81 7.10 -10.56 10.60
N ASP A 82 6.04 -11.18 11.10
CA ASP A 82 5.79 -12.61 11.16
C ASP A 82 4.98 -13.16 9.97
N ALA A 83 4.73 -12.35 8.92
CA ALA A 83 4.02 -12.80 7.74
C ALA A 83 4.70 -14.02 7.10
N ALA A 84 3.91 -15.05 6.77
CA ALA A 84 4.41 -16.27 6.16
C ALA A 84 5.08 -16.00 4.81
N LEU A 85 4.48 -15.18 3.96
CA LEU A 85 5.06 -14.71 2.70
C LEU A 85 5.24 -13.21 2.73
N LYS A 86 6.43 -12.75 2.39
CA LYS A 86 6.76 -11.33 2.23
C LYS A 86 7.23 -11.09 0.80
N VAL A 87 6.62 -10.13 0.15
CA VAL A 87 6.99 -9.73 -1.21
C VAL A 87 7.29 -8.23 -1.23
N PHE A 88 8.49 -7.87 -1.66
CA PHE A 88 8.82 -6.48 -1.95
C PHE A 88 8.52 -6.21 -3.42
N LEU A 89 7.36 -5.58 -3.64
CA LEU A 89 6.90 -5.24 -4.98
C LEU A 89 7.51 -3.92 -5.43
N THR A 90 8.14 -3.91 -6.60
CA THR A 90 8.72 -2.72 -7.20
C THR A 90 8.36 -2.60 -8.68
N ALA A 91 8.54 -1.42 -9.22
CA ALA A 91 8.51 -1.12 -10.64
C ALA A 91 9.25 0.19 -10.89
N SER A 92 9.76 0.39 -12.11
CA SER A 92 10.34 1.68 -12.48
C SER A 92 9.33 2.82 -12.29
N VAL A 93 9.82 4.02 -12.02
CA VAL A 93 8.93 5.17 -11.84
C VAL A 93 8.15 5.49 -13.12
N GLU A 94 8.76 5.24 -14.27
CA GLU A 94 8.15 5.39 -15.59
C GLU A 94 6.98 4.42 -15.77
N ALA A 95 7.18 3.14 -15.49
CA ALA A 95 6.12 2.12 -15.60
C ALA A 95 4.95 2.42 -14.66
N ARG A 96 5.23 2.90 -13.43
CA ARG A 96 4.19 3.32 -12.49
C ARG A 96 3.44 4.56 -12.95
N ALA A 97 4.14 5.55 -13.50
CA ALA A 97 3.53 6.75 -14.05
C ALA A 97 2.62 6.44 -15.24
N GLU A 98 3.05 5.56 -16.15
CA GLU A 98 2.24 5.11 -17.29
C GLU A 98 0.97 4.39 -16.83
N ARG A 99 1.08 3.46 -15.86
CA ARG A 99 -0.08 2.75 -15.29
C ARG A 99 -1.06 3.75 -14.67
N ARG A 100 -0.53 4.71 -13.92
CA ARG A 100 -1.35 5.72 -13.28
C ARG A 100 -2.02 6.66 -14.28
N TYR A 101 -1.29 7.08 -15.28
CA TYR A 101 -1.82 7.89 -16.38
C TYR A 101 -3.00 7.20 -17.06
N LYS A 102 -2.83 5.92 -17.46
CA LYS A 102 -3.90 5.13 -18.07
C LYS A 102 -5.14 5.03 -17.17
N GLN A 103 -4.96 4.71 -15.89
CA GLN A 103 -6.05 4.64 -14.92
C GLN A 103 -6.84 5.96 -14.79
N LEU A 104 -6.15 7.10 -14.80
CA LEU A 104 -6.81 8.40 -14.71
C LEU A 104 -7.61 8.71 -15.98
N ILE A 105 -7.02 8.49 -17.15
CA ILE A 105 -7.69 8.71 -18.43
C ILE A 105 -8.92 7.81 -18.58
N GLU A 106 -8.80 6.53 -18.25
CA GLU A 106 -9.94 5.57 -18.29
C GLU A 106 -11.10 5.99 -17.39
N LYS A 107 -10.80 6.66 -16.29
CA LYS A 107 -11.79 7.21 -15.35
C LYS A 107 -12.29 8.62 -15.74
N GLY A 108 -11.82 9.17 -16.85
CA GLY A 108 -12.22 10.51 -17.33
C GLY A 108 -11.57 11.66 -16.58
N PHE A 109 -10.49 11.42 -15.80
CA PHE A 109 -9.76 12.47 -15.12
C PHE A 109 -8.63 13.02 -16.00
N PRO A 110 -8.39 14.34 -15.99
CA PRO A 110 -7.24 14.90 -16.67
C PRO A 110 -5.95 14.42 -15.99
N ALA A 111 -4.95 14.06 -16.78
CA ALA A 111 -3.65 13.62 -16.27
C ALA A 111 -2.51 14.27 -17.06
N ASN A 112 -1.42 14.59 -16.36
CA ASN A 112 -0.18 15.08 -16.92
C ASN A 112 0.96 14.14 -16.55
N MET A 113 1.59 13.54 -17.54
CA MET A 113 2.64 12.53 -17.34
C MET A 113 3.84 13.08 -16.55
N SER A 114 4.29 14.31 -16.86
CA SER A 114 5.44 14.92 -16.18
C SER A 114 5.14 15.20 -14.71
N ALA A 115 3.93 15.67 -14.41
CA ALA A 115 3.49 15.90 -13.04
C ALA A 115 3.40 14.58 -12.26
N LEU A 116 2.85 13.52 -12.86
CA LEU A 116 2.75 12.19 -12.24
C LEU A 116 4.14 11.60 -11.96
N LEU A 117 5.09 11.73 -12.90
CA LEU A 117 6.47 11.31 -12.70
C LEU A 117 7.13 12.03 -11.53
N GLN A 118 6.96 13.35 -11.43
CA GLN A 118 7.53 14.13 -10.35
C GLN A 118 6.91 13.77 -9.00
N ASP A 119 5.57 13.68 -8.93
CA ASP A 119 4.85 13.29 -7.71
C ASP A 119 5.28 11.91 -7.20
N LEU A 120 5.48 10.95 -8.10
CA LEU A 120 5.93 9.60 -7.74
C LEU A 120 7.38 9.62 -7.21
N LYS A 121 8.29 10.37 -7.84
CA LYS A 121 9.67 10.54 -7.36
C LYS A 121 9.72 11.16 -5.98
N ASP A 122 8.97 12.24 -5.77
CA ASP A 122 8.91 12.93 -4.48
C ASP A 122 8.32 12.06 -3.38
N ARG A 123 7.36 11.21 -3.72
CA ARG A 123 6.78 10.25 -2.79
C ARG A 123 7.74 9.14 -2.45
N ASP A 124 8.42 8.56 -3.44
CA ASP A 124 9.42 7.51 -3.23
C ASP A 124 10.56 8.01 -2.31
N ALA A 125 11.04 9.22 -2.54
CA ALA A 125 12.06 9.85 -1.69
C ALA A 125 11.53 9.94 -0.23
N ARG A 126 10.35 10.51 -0.02
CA ARG A 126 9.74 10.59 1.33
C ARG A 126 9.59 9.23 2.00
N ASP A 127 9.08 8.24 1.26
CA ASP A 127 8.79 6.92 1.81
C ASP A 127 10.09 6.16 2.14
N SER A 128 11.16 6.36 1.37
CA SER A 128 12.46 5.71 1.57
C SER A 128 13.33 6.40 2.62
N GLU A 129 13.28 7.73 2.70
CA GLU A 129 14.16 8.54 3.54
C GLU A 129 13.56 8.85 4.93
N ARG A 130 12.30 8.51 5.17
CA ARG A 130 11.67 8.77 6.47
C ARG A 130 12.39 8.04 7.60
N ALA A 131 12.57 8.71 8.74
CA ALA A 131 13.29 8.17 9.90
C ALA A 131 12.56 6.98 10.55
N VAL A 132 11.21 6.90 10.41
CA VAL A 132 10.39 5.85 11.01
C VAL A 132 9.81 4.97 9.93
N ALA A 133 10.05 3.67 10.00
CA ALA A 133 9.57 2.64 9.08
C ALA A 133 9.81 3.00 7.60
N PRO A 134 11.06 3.21 7.17
CA PRO A 134 11.37 3.54 5.78
C PRO A 134 10.92 2.41 4.85
N LEU A 135 10.61 2.77 3.60
CA LEU A 135 10.33 1.80 2.54
C LEU A 135 11.62 1.03 2.19
N LYS A 136 11.66 -0.22 2.60
CA LYS A 136 12.78 -1.14 2.30
C LYS A 136 12.29 -2.59 2.29
N PRO A 137 12.98 -3.49 1.59
CA PRO A 137 12.68 -4.92 1.68
C PRO A 137 12.77 -5.43 3.12
N ALA A 138 11.82 -6.28 3.51
CA ALA A 138 11.90 -7.02 4.75
C ALA A 138 12.93 -8.15 4.61
N GLU A 139 13.48 -8.61 5.73
CA GLU A 139 14.32 -9.80 5.74
C GLU A 139 13.54 -11.02 5.22
N GLY A 140 14.15 -11.77 4.31
CA GLY A 140 13.53 -12.92 3.66
C GLY A 140 12.42 -12.57 2.65
N ALA A 141 12.25 -11.31 2.30
CA ALA A 141 11.25 -10.94 1.30
C ALA A 141 11.70 -11.30 -0.12
N HIS A 142 10.80 -11.88 -0.90
CA HIS A 142 10.98 -12.03 -2.34
C HIS A 142 10.91 -10.66 -3.02
N LEU A 143 11.83 -10.38 -3.92
CA LEU A 143 11.83 -9.15 -4.72
C LEU A 143 11.08 -9.41 -6.03
N LEU A 144 10.05 -8.63 -6.32
CA LEU A 144 9.27 -8.72 -7.56
C LEU A 144 9.28 -7.37 -8.28
N ASP A 145 10.08 -7.28 -9.35
CA ASP A 145 10.03 -6.15 -10.27
C ASP A 145 8.92 -6.38 -11.31
N THR A 146 7.90 -5.55 -11.26
CA THR A 146 6.75 -5.63 -12.16
C THR A 146 6.80 -4.65 -13.31
N SER A 147 7.96 -4.02 -13.59
CA SER A 147 8.07 -2.99 -14.64
C SER A 147 7.58 -3.46 -15.99
N THR A 148 7.84 -4.72 -16.34
CA THR A 148 7.47 -5.34 -17.62
C THR A 148 6.40 -6.43 -17.50
N LEU A 149 5.92 -6.70 -16.28
CA LEU A 149 4.94 -7.77 -16.04
C LEU A 149 3.51 -7.27 -16.15
N THR A 150 2.63 -8.16 -16.61
CA THR A 150 1.17 -7.95 -16.46
C THR A 150 0.73 -8.20 -15.02
N ILE A 151 -0.51 -7.84 -14.72
CA ILE A 151 -1.11 -8.13 -13.41
C ILE A 151 -1.16 -9.65 -13.19
N GLU A 152 -1.62 -10.41 -14.19
CA GLU A 152 -1.73 -11.87 -14.14
C GLU A 152 -0.39 -12.53 -13.89
N GLN A 153 0.66 -12.09 -14.58
CA GLN A 153 2.03 -12.60 -14.38
C GLN A 153 2.53 -12.31 -12.96
N SER A 154 2.27 -11.11 -12.46
CA SER A 154 2.66 -10.72 -11.10
C SER A 154 1.93 -11.55 -10.05
N VAL A 155 0.62 -11.77 -10.22
CA VAL A 155 -0.19 -12.61 -9.33
C VAL A 155 0.27 -14.07 -9.38
N ALA A 156 0.51 -14.61 -10.58
CA ALA A 156 0.99 -15.99 -10.76
C ALA A 156 2.31 -16.21 -10.02
N GLN A 157 3.25 -15.26 -10.10
CA GLN A 157 4.53 -15.35 -9.40
C GLN A 157 4.36 -15.37 -7.87
N VAL A 158 3.48 -14.53 -7.33
CA VAL A 158 3.21 -14.50 -5.88
C VAL A 158 2.54 -15.80 -5.42
N LEU A 159 1.60 -16.33 -6.20
CA LEU A 159 0.94 -17.61 -5.92
C LEU A 159 1.92 -18.79 -5.98
N ASP A 160 2.85 -18.77 -6.93
CA ASP A 160 3.90 -19.78 -7.02
C ASP A 160 4.77 -19.80 -5.76
N TRP A 161 5.25 -18.67 -5.29
CA TRP A 161 5.98 -18.58 -4.03
C TRP A 161 5.15 -19.06 -2.81
N TRP A 162 3.87 -18.69 -2.76
CA TRP A 162 2.98 -19.13 -1.70
C TRP A 162 2.83 -20.66 -1.68
N ASN A 163 2.58 -21.27 -2.83
CA ASN A 163 2.39 -22.72 -2.95
C ASN A 163 3.67 -23.49 -2.57
N HIS A 164 4.84 -23.01 -3.01
CA HIS A 164 6.11 -23.63 -2.64
C HIS A 164 6.38 -23.54 -1.13
N GLN A 165 6.03 -22.44 -0.50
CA GLN A 165 6.30 -22.21 0.91
C GLN A 165 5.34 -22.97 1.84
N THR A 166 4.09 -23.14 1.42
CA THR A 166 3.05 -23.83 2.21
C THR A 166 2.92 -25.34 1.90
N GLY A 167 3.67 -25.84 0.91
CA GLY A 167 3.54 -27.23 0.46
C GLY A 167 2.22 -27.51 -0.24
N ALA A 168 1.46 -26.51 -0.59
CA ALA A 168 0.18 -26.61 -1.28
C ALA A 168 0.39 -26.83 -2.80
N SER A 169 1.16 -27.86 -3.17
CA SER A 169 1.17 -28.36 -4.54
C SER A 169 -0.06 -29.24 -4.69
N GLY A 170 -1.09 -28.70 -5.34
CA GLY A 170 -2.29 -29.44 -5.72
C GLY A 170 -2.05 -30.34 -6.91
#